data_06b90843fa8537a3f44f5fef1e8559a7
#
_entry.id   06b90843fa8537a3f44f5fef1e8559a7
#
_cell.length_a   1.000
_cell.length_b   1.000
_cell.length_c   1.000
_cell.angle_alpha   90.00
_cell.angle_beta   90.00
_cell.angle_gamma   90.00
#
_symmetry.space_group_name_H-M   'P 1'
#
loop_
_entity.id
_entity.type
_entity.pdbx_description
1 polymer ?
#
loop_
_entity_poly.entity_id
_entity_poly.type
_entity_poly.pdbx_seq_one_letter_code
_entity_poly.pdbx_strand_id
1 'polypeptide(L)'
;MWGWIIAIASFCNYLLISFTEFRQDYLPWLLLIPLGWAMSIVYSVKKERTRQYETYLESFLKYLWIVLGITFMVSVFISISLKIQPTIFVLLIAGIGTVVSGLIMKFNPLTISGVLFFVFAIASIFVDKSTILLINTIAILTGYLIPAYLLKKSK
;
A
#
# COMPACT_ATOMS: atom_id res chain seq x y z
N MET A 1 8.87 2.72 3.75
CA MET A 1 8.65 1.52 4.55
C MET A 1 7.47 0.69 4.06
N TRP A 2 6.25 1.22 4.05
CA TRP A 2 5.04 0.48 3.67
C TRP A 2 5.09 -0.16 2.28
N GLY A 3 5.60 0.56 1.26
CA GLY A 3 5.73 0.03 -0.10
C GLY A 3 6.55 -1.26 -0.18
N TRP A 4 7.64 -1.34 0.58
CA TRP A 4 8.47 -2.56 0.65
C TRP A 4 7.74 -3.71 1.32
N ILE A 5 7.00 -3.46 2.42
CA ILE A 5 6.24 -4.50 3.15
C ILE A 5 5.17 -5.10 2.24
N ILE A 6 4.40 -4.26 1.54
CA ILE A 6 3.34 -4.70 0.64
C ILE A 6 3.92 -5.40 -0.60
N ALA A 7 5.03 -4.90 -1.17
CA ALA A 7 5.70 -5.54 -2.30
C ALA A 7 6.23 -6.93 -1.93
N ILE A 8 6.87 -7.07 -0.77
CA ILE A 8 7.36 -8.35 -0.25
C ILE A 8 6.17 -9.30 0.01
N ALA A 9 5.08 -8.81 0.63
CA ALA A 9 3.89 -9.61 0.89
C ALA A 9 3.27 -10.15 -0.40
N SER A 10 3.11 -9.29 -1.42
CA SER A 10 2.58 -9.69 -2.73
C SER A 10 3.50 -10.68 -3.45
N PHE A 11 4.80 -10.46 -3.40
CA PHE A 11 5.78 -11.35 -4.03
C PHE A 11 5.85 -12.70 -3.33
N CYS A 12 5.86 -12.73 -2.00
CA CYS A 12 5.79 -13.98 -1.22
C CYS A 12 4.51 -14.75 -1.52
N ASN A 13 3.38 -14.05 -1.62
CA ASN A 13 2.11 -14.67 -1.96
C ASN A 13 2.12 -15.25 -3.38
N TYR A 14 2.70 -14.54 -4.35
CA TYR A 14 2.90 -15.06 -5.70
C TYR A 14 3.74 -16.34 -5.71
N LEU A 15 4.85 -16.37 -4.98
CA LEU A 15 5.69 -17.55 -4.87
C LEU A 15 4.95 -18.74 -4.22
N LEU A 16 4.19 -18.49 -3.16
CA LEU A 16 3.40 -19.53 -2.50
C LEU A 16 2.36 -20.16 -3.44
N ILE A 17 1.66 -19.35 -4.22
CA ILE A 17 0.66 -19.83 -5.18
C ILE A 17 1.33 -20.56 -6.35
N SER A 18 2.49 -20.09 -6.83
CA SER A 18 3.17 -20.66 -7.98
C SER A 18 3.93 -21.96 -7.68
N PHE A 19 4.46 -22.11 -6.46
CA PHE A 19 5.33 -23.24 -6.10
C PHE A 19 4.73 -24.22 -5.10
N THR A 20 3.62 -23.87 -4.45
CA THR A 20 3.01 -24.70 -3.42
C THR A 20 1.49 -24.71 -3.63
N GLU A 21 0.87 -25.88 -3.67
CA GLU A 21 -0.61 -26.02 -3.70
C GLU A 21 -1.27 -25.61 -2.37
N PHE A 22 -0.66 -24.67 -1.65
CA PHE A 22 -1.16 -24.20 -0.36
C PHE A 22 -2.38 -23.31 -0.56
N ARG A 23 -3.54 -23.80 -0.13
CA ARG A 23 -4.88 -23.20 -0.30
C ARG A 23 -5.14 -21.96 0.56
N GLN A 24 -4.15 -21.46 1.31
CA GLN A 24 -4.33 -20.33 2.26
C GLN A 24 -3.63 -19.07 1.75
N ASP A 25 -4.20 -18.46 0.72
CA ASP A 25 -3.69 -17.28 0.01
C ASP A 25 -3.60 -16.00 0.89
N TYR A 26 -4.17 -16.01 2.10
CA TYR A 26 -4.28 -14.86 2.99
C TYR A 26 -3.20 -14.78 4.07
N LEU A 27 -2.43 -15.87 4.29
CA LEU A 27 -1.43 -15.94 5.37
C LEU A 27 -0.35 -14.85 5.30
N PRO A 28 0.28 -14.55 4.15
CA PRO A 28 1.29 -13.49 4.07
C PRO A 28 0.71 -12.13 4.42
N TRP A 29 -0.54 -11.85 4.02
CA TRP A 29 -1.23 -10.61 4.32
C TRP A 29 -1.56 -10.48 5.80
N LEU A 30 -2.02 -11.57 6.42
CA LEU A 30 -2.39 -11.61 7.83
C LEU A 30 -1.18 -11.39 8.76
N LEU A 31 0.02 -11.83 8.38
CA LEU A 31 1.23 -11.69 9.18
C LEU A 31 1.97 -10.37 8.92
N LEU A 32 2.13 -9.99 7.65
CA LEU A 32 2.96 -8.84 7.28
C LEU A 32 2.29 -7.49 7.53
N ILE A 33 0.96 -7.43 7.48
CA ILE A 33 0.24 -6.17 7.72
C ILE A 33 0.30 -5.73 9.19
N PRO A 34 -0.01 -6.59 10.19
CA PRO A 34 0.14 -6.20 11.60
C PRO A 34 1.58 -5.86 11.97
N LEU A 35 2.57 -6.56 11.40
CA LEU A 35 3.99 -6.24 11.55
C LEU A 35 4.31 -4.85 11.01
N GLY A 36 3.82 -4.52 9.81
CA GLY A 36 3.97 -3.20 9.21
C GLY A 36 3.35 -2.09 10.06
N TRP A 37 2.18 -2.36 10.63
CA TRP A 37 1.50 -1.45 11.55
C TRP A 37 2.30 -1.22 12.83
N ALA A 38 2.74 -2.29 13.49
CA ALA A 38 3.55 -2.21 14.70
C ALA A 38 4.84 -1.42 14.45
N MET A 39 5.56 -1.70 13.36
CA MET A 39 6.76 -0.96 12.97
C MET A 39 6.48 0.52 12.67
N SER A 40 5.35 0.84 12.05
CA SER A 40 4.95 2.23 11.78
C SER A 40 4.64 3.00 13.06
N ILE A 41 3.96 2.39 14.01
CA ILE A 41 3.66 3.00 15.32
C ILE A 41 4.97 3.27 16.07
N VAL A 42 5.85 2.28 16.16
CA VAL A 42 7.15 2.44 16.83
C VAL A 42 7.99 3.55 16.18
N TYR A 43 8.00 3.61 14.84
CA TYR A 43 8.71 4.65 14.11
C TYR A 43 8.11 6.04 14.36
N SER A 44 6.78 6.16 14.35
CA SER A 44 6.07 7.42 14.61
C SER A 44 6.34 7.94 16.02
N VAL A 45 6.23 7.08 17.04
CA VAL A 45 6.50 7.45 18.44
C VAL A 45 7.94 7.91 18.64
N LYS A 46 8.92 7.25 18.00
CA LYS A 46 10.32 7.69 18.07
C LYS A 46 10.55 9.05 17.39
N LYS A 47 9.85 9.33 16.30
CA LYS A 47 10.00 10.58 15.54
C LYS A 47 9.31 11.76 16.24
N GLU A 48 8.16 11.53 16.89
CA GLU A 48 7.44 12.58 17.64
C GLU A 48 8.25 13.12 18.84
N ARG A 49 9.07 12.29 19.47
CA ARG A 49 9.95 12.73 20.57
C ARG A 49 11.01 13.76 20.17
N THR A 50 11.27 13.93 18.88
CA THR A 50 12.36 14.79 18.38
C THR A 50 11.86 16.08 17.74
N ARG A 51 10.54 16.26 17.55
CA ARG A 51 9.96 17.45 16.89
C ARG A 51 9.02 18.21 17.82
N GLN A 52 9.30 19.52 18.01
CA GLN A 52 8.54 20.42 18.87
C GLN A 52 7.25 20.99 18.24
N TYR A 53 7.07 20.92 16.91
CA TYR A 53 5.88 21.45 16.22
C TYR A 53 5.51 20.56 15.04
N GLU A 54 4.25 20.08 15.00
CA GLU A 54 3.65 19.44 13.81
C GLU A 54 2.99 20.52 12.94
N THR A 55 3.33 20.53 11.65
CA THR A 55 2.64 21.37 10.68
C THR A 55 1.23 20.81 10.45
N TYR A 56 0.22 21.68 10.26
CA TYR A 56 -1.17 21.28 9.95
C TYR A 56 -1.26 20.24 8.84
N LEU A 57 -0.43 20.36 7.81
CA LEU A 57 -0.33 19.40 6.71
C LEU A 57 0.17 18.01 7.15
N GLU A 58 1.14 17.96 8.03
CA GLU A 58 1.68 16.68 8.55
C GLU A 58 0.62 15.97 9.38
N SER A 59 -0.12 16.71 10.20
CA SER A 59 -1.22 16.19 11.00
C SER A 59 -2.35 15.64 10.11
N PHE A 60 -2.73 16.37 9.06
CA PHE A 60 -3.75 15.92 8.10
C PHE A 60 -3.33 14.64 7.38
N LEU A 61 -2.11 14.57 6.87
CA LEU A 61 -1.58 13.36 6.22
C LEU A 61 -1.55 12.17 7.19
N LYS A 62 -1.20 12.39 8.46
CA LYS A 62 -1.22 11.35 9.50
C LYS A 62 -2.63 10.77 9.68
N TYR A 63 -3.65 11.62 9.83
CA TYR A 63 -5.04 11.15 9.95
C TYR A 63 -5.54 10.47 8.68
N LEU A 64 -5.22 11.01 7.50
CA LEU A 64 -5.55 10.39 6.22
C LEU A 64 -5.04 8.93 6.17
N TRP A 65 -3.76 8.72 6.47
CA TRP A 65 -3.16 7.39 6.44
C TRP A 65 -3.70 6.45 7.53
N ILE A 66 -4.11 6.97 8.68
CA ILE A 66 -4.80 6.18 9.71
C ILE A 66 -6.15 5.68 9.20
N VAL A 67 -6.96 6.57 8.62
CA VAL A 67 -8.28 6.23 8.07
C VAL A 67 -8.13 5.21 6.92
N LEU A 68 -7.18 5.43 6.00
CA LEU A 68 -6.91 4.49 4.93
C LEU A 68 -6.44 3.13 5.45
N GLY A 69 -5.65 3.10 6.51
CA GLY A 69 -5.23 1.87 7.17
C GLY A 69 -6.39 1.08 7.76
N ILE A 70 -7.32 1.76 8.43
CA ILE A 70 -8.55 1.14 8.95
C ILE A 70 -9.41 0.61 7.79
N THR A 71 -9.61 1.43 6.75
CA THR A 71 -10.36 1.04 5.54
C THR A 71 -9.74 -0.20 4.90
N PHE A 72 -8.41 -0.27 4.85
CA PHE A 72 -7.69 -1.42 4.34
C PHE A 72 -7.99 -2.69 5.15
N MET A 73 -7.94 -2.63 6.48
CA MET A 73 -8.25 -3.76 7.35
C MET A 73 -9.68 -4.26 7.15
N VAL A 74 -10.65 -3.34 7.08
CA VAL A 74 -12.05 -3.67 6.80
C VAL A 74 -12.20 -4.30 5.42
N SER A 75 -11.53 -3.76 4.40
CA SER A 75 -11.58 -4.29 3.03
C SER A 75 -11.00 -5.70 2.93
N VAL A 76 -9.90 -5.99 3.63
CA VAL A 76 -9.32 -7.34 3.69
C VAL A 76 -10.29 -8.30 4.37
N PHE A 77 -10.92 -7.91 5.48
CA PHE A 77 -11.90 -8.73 6.16
C PHE A 77 -13.12 -9.06 5.27
N ILE A 78 -13.65 -8.04 4.57
CA ILE A 78 -14.75 -8.21 3.60
C ILE A 78 -14.31 -9.15 2.46
N SER A 79 -13.10 -8.98 1.93
CA SER A 79 -12.57 -9.79 0.84
C SER A 79 -12.46 -11.27 1.22
N ILE A 80 -12.00 -11.56 2.44
CA ILE A 80 -11.93 -12.92 2.97
C ILE A 80 -13.34 -13.52 3.08
N SER A 81 -14.29 -12.75 3.61
CA SER A 81 -15.69 -13.21 3.80
C SER A 81 -16.39 -13.49 2.47
N LEU A 82 -16.14 -12.68 1.46
CA LEU A 82 -16.73 -12.81 0.11
C LEU A 82 -15.91 -13.69 -0.84
N LYS A 83 -14.75 -14.21 -0.40
CA LYS A 83 -13.79 -14.98 -1.23
C LYS A 83 -13.32 -14.22 -2.48
N ILE A 84 -13.24 -12.89 -2.40
CA ILE A 84 -12.73 -12.01 -3.45
C ILE A 84 -11.27 -11.69 -3.18
N GLN A 85 -10.48 -11.46 -4.23
CA GLN A 85 -9.08 -11.05 -4.11
C GLN A 85 -8.96 -9.65 -3.45
N PRO A 86 -8.26 -9.51 -2.31
CA PRO A 86 -8.10 -8.23 -1.62
C PRO A 86 -7.24 -7.24 -2.39
N THR A 87 -6.46 -7.69 -3.36
CA THR A 87 -5.48 -6.89 -4.12
C THR A 87 -6.11 -5.68 -4.80
N ILE A 88 -7.32 -5.82 -5.35
CA ILE A 88 -8.03 -4.72 -6.03
C ILE A 88 -8.31 -3.58 -5.04
N PHE A 89 -8.81 -3.91 -3.86
CA PHE A 89 -9.08 -2.91 -2.80
C PHE A 89 -7.79 -2.27 -2.29
N VAL A 90 -6.70 -3.05 -2.19
CA VAL A 90 -5.37 -2.54 -1.82
C VAL A 90 -4.91 -1.47 -2.80
N LEU A 91 -5.02 -1.74 -4.11
CA LEU A 91 -4.61 -0.79 -5.15
C LEU A 91 -5.48 0.47 -5.15
N LEU A 92 -6.80 0.34 -4.94
CA LEU A 92 -7.71 1.48 -4.85
C LEU A 92 -7.37 2.38 -3.65
N ILE A 93 -7.22 1.79 -2.46
CA ILE A 93 -6.90 2.52 -1.24
C ILE A 93 -5.52 3.18 -1.34
N ALA A 94 -4.53 2.46 -1.88
CA ALA A 94 -3.20 3.00 -2.15
C ALA A 94 -3.26 4.15 -3.15
N GLY A 95 -4.07 4.04 -4.21
CA GLY A 95 -4.29 5.08 -5.20
C GLY A 95 -4.85 6.36 -4.58
N ILE A 96 -5.93 6.24 -3.80
CA ILE A 96 -6.55 7.39 -3.10
C ILE A 96 -5.51 8.07 -2.20
N GLY A 97 -4.84 7.30 -1.33
CA GLY A 97 -3.85 7.84 -0.40
C GLY A 97 -2.69 8.54 -1.10
N THR A 98 -2.23 7.98 -2.22
CA THR A 98 -1.10 8.51 -2.98
C THR A 98 -1.48 9.77 -3.76
N VAL A 99 -2.66 9.79 -4.42
CA VAL A 99 -3.17 10.98 -5.12
C VAL A 99 -3.36 12.13 -4.14
N VAL A 100 -4.08 11.90 -3.04
CA VAL A 100 -4.35 12.94 -2.04
C VAL A 100 -3.05 13.47 -1.43
N SER A 101 -2.12 12.58 -1.08
CA SER A 101 -0.80 12.97 -0.57
C SER A 101 -0.02 13.80 -1.61
N GLY A 102 -0.06 13.40 -2.88
CA GLY A 102 0.60 14.11 -3.98
C GLY A 102 0.05 15.52 -4.21
N LEU A 103 -1.28 15.67 -4.16
CA LEU A 103 -1.96 16.95 -4.30
C LEU A 103 -1.63 17.90 -3.12
N ILE A 104 -1.67 17.38 -1.88
CA ILE A 104 -1.35 18.13 -0.67
C ILE A 104 0.12 18.60 -0.69
N MET A 105 1.03 17.72 -1.07
CA MET A 105 2.46 18.04 -1.16
C MET A 105 2.82 18.83 -2.41
N LYS A 106 1.87 19.05 -3.34
CA LYS A 106 2.10 19.67 -4.65
C LYS A 106 3.23 18.97 -5.42
N PHE A 107 3.28 17.66 -5.33
CA PHE A 107 4.32 16.84 -5.94
C PHE A 107 3.74 15.96 -7.05
N ASN A 108 3.80 16.45 -8.28
CA ASN A 108 3.21 15.83 -9.47
C ASN A 108 3.59 14.34 -9.68
N PRO A 109 4.86 13.89 -9.49
CA PRO A 109 5.19 12.49 -9.68
C PRO A 109 4.40 11.55 -8.76
N LEU A 110 4.11 11.98 -7.54
CA LEU A 110 3.32 11.20 -6.59
C LEU A 110 1.84 11.14 -7.01
N THR A 111 1.30 12.25 -7.50
CA THR A 111 -0.09 12.29 -8.01
C THR A 111 -0.26 11.37 -9.23
N ILE A 112 0.68 11.41 -10.18
CA ILE A 112 0.66 10.54 -11.37
C ILE A 112 0.73 9.07 -10.95
N SER A 113 1.58 8.74 -9.98
CA SER A 113 1.69 7.38 -9.44
C SER A 113 0.40 6.89 -8.80
N GLY A 114 -0.31 7.78 -8.10
CA GLY A 114 -1.62 7.46 -7.52
C GLY A 114 -2.67 7.16 -8.59
N VAL A 115 -2.67 7.90 -9.71
CA VAL A 115 -3.54 7.61 -10.87
C VAL A 115 -3.18 6.26 -11.50
N LEU A 116 -1.90 5.93 -11.60
CA LEU A 116 -1.45 4.61 -12.10
C LEU A 116 -1.98 3.45 -11.25
N PHE A 117 -2.10 3.62 -9.94
CA PHE A 117 -2.72 2.59 -9.09
C PHE A 117 -4.17 2.29 -9.49
N PHE A 118 -4.96 3.30 -9.87
CA PHE A 118 -6.31 3.07 -10.37
C PHE A 118 -6.32 2.31 -11.70
N VAL A 119 -5.39 2.63 -12.61
CA VAL A 119 -5.24 1.90 -13.87
C VAL A 119 -4.89 0.42 -13.60
N PHE A 120 -3.96 0.16 -12.69
CA PHE A 120 -3.60 -1.20 -12.30
C PHE A 120 -4.75 -1.92 -11.57
N ALA A 121 -5.55 -1.23 -10.78
CA ALA A 121 -6.73 -1.81 -10.14
C ALA A 121 -7.76 -2.26 -11.19
N ILE A 122 -8.02 -1.45 -12.21
CA ILE A 122 -8.91 -1.79 -13.33
C ILE A 122 -8.32 -2.95 -14.14
N ALA A 123 -7.03 -2.90 -14.48
CA ALA A 123 -6.36 -3.98 -15.22
C ALA A 123 -6.42 -5.32 -14.47
N SER A 124 -6.38 -5.28 -13.13
CA SER A 124 -6.46 -6.47 -12.28
C SER A 124 -7.81 -7.20 -12.37
N ILE A 125 -8.86 -6.56 -12.90
CA ILE A 125 -10.17 -7.21 -13.08
C ILE A 125 -10.17 -8.18 -14.27
N PHE A 126 -9.29 -7.95 -15.25
CA PHE A 126 -9.26 -8.69 -16.52
C PHE A 126 -8.22 -9.82 -16.55
N VAL A 127 -7.51 -10.07 -15.46
CA VAL A 127 -6.41 -11.04 -15.41
C VAL A 127 -6.62 -12.11 -14.35
N ASP A 128 -5.92 -13.24 -14.50
CA ASP A 128 -5.97 -14.36 -13.59
C ASP A 128 -5.38 -14.05 -12.20
N LYS A 129 -5.82 -14.82 -11.21
CA LYS A 129 -5.45 -14.67 -9.80
C LYS A 129 -3.94 -14.57 -9.55
N SER A 130 -3.15 -15.38 -10.25
CA SER A 130 -1.69 -15.37 -10.15
C SER A 130 -1.08 -14.10 -10.73
N THR A 131 -1.59 -13.64 -11.88
CA THR A 131 -1.12 -12.45 -12.57
C THR A 131 -1.47 -11.16 -11.81
N ILE A 132 -2.60 -11.12 -11.09
CA ILE A 132 -2.99 -10.00 -10.21
C ILE A 132 -1.90 -9.68 -9.19
N LEU A 133 -1.28 -10.69 -8.59
CA LEU A 133 -0.23 -10.50 -7.59
C LEU A 133 1.05 -9.91 -8.18
N LEU A 134 1.40 -10.30 -9.40
CA LEU A 134 2.51 -9.68 -10.14
C LEU A 134 2.21 -8.23 -10.47
N ILE A 135 1.01 -7.94 -10.97
CA ILE A 135 0.55 -6.56 -11.26
C ILE A 135 0.64 -5.71 -10.00
N ASN A 136 0.18 -6.23 -8.86
CA ASN A 136 0.26 -5.53 -7.58
C ASN A 136 1.70 -5.22 -7.19
N THR A 137 2.61 -6.20 -7.33
CA THR A 137 4.04 -6.00 -7.03
C THR A 137 4.64 -4.90 -7.92
N ILE A 138 4.38 -4.96 -9.23
CA ILE A 138 4.86 -3.95 -10.19
C ILE A 138 4.25 -2.58 -9.89
N ALA A 139 2.95 -2.52 -9.60
CA ALA A 139 2.25 -1.28 -9.28
C ALA A 139 2.88 -0.60 -8.06
N ILE A 140 3.19 -1.36 -7.01
CA ILE A 140 3.79 -0.83 -5.78
C ILE A 140 5.23 -0.39 -6.02
N LEU A 141 6.02 -1.17 -6.74
CA LEU A 141 7.39 -0.79 -7.09
C LEU A 141 7.42 0.52 -7.89
N THR A 142 6.58 0.64 -8.91
CA THR A 142 6.51 1.83 -9.76
C THR A 142 5.81 3.00 -9.06
N GLY A 143 4.72 2.74 -8.36
CA GLY A 143 3.88 3.77 -7.76
C GLY A 143 4.40 4.34 -6.44
N TYR A 144 5.20 3.59 -5.67
CA TYR A 144 5.75 4.07 -4.40
C TYR A 144 7.26 4.30 -4.43
N LEU A 145 8.03 3.38 -5.01
CA LEU A 145 9.49 3.47 -4.94
C LEU A 145 10.06 4.56 -5.85
N ILE A 146 9.53 4.69 -7.08
CA ILE A 146 9.99 5.72 -8.01
C ILE A 146 9.71 7.13 -7.47
N PRO A 147 8.48 7.50 -7.07
CA PRO A 147 8.23 8.82 -6.51
C PRO A 147 8.98 9.09 -5.21
N ALA A 148 9.14 8.07 -4.35
CA ALA A 148 9.90 8.21 -3.11
C ALA A 148 11.39 8.51 -3.37
N TYR A 149 11.98 7.89 -4.41
CA TYR A 149 13.33 8.16 -4.82
C TYR A 149 13.48 9.56 -5.43
N LEU A 150 12.55 9.96 -6.30
CA LEU A 150 12.52 11.30 -6.89
C LEU A 150 12.36 12.39 -5.83
N LEU A 151 11.49 12.18 -4.83
CA LEU A 151 11.30 13.10 -3.73
C LEU A 151 12.57 13.26 -2.88
N LYS A 152 13.35 12.19 -2.69
CA LYS A 152 14.62 12.24 -1.98
C LYS A 152 15.68 13.04 -2.75
N LYS A 153 15.64 13.00 -4.08
CA LYS A 153 16.61 13.71 -4.95
C LYS A 153 16.25 15.20 -5.13
N SER A 154 15.00 15.58 -4.90
CA SER A 154 14.53 16.97 -5.04
C SER A 154 14.71 17.83 -3.78
N LYS A 155 15.20 17.23 -2.68
CA LYS A 155 15.64 17.92 -1.45
C LYS A 155 17.16 18.11 -1.47
#